data_ffd59afd2bf6f01423bff241f1134b24
#
_entry.id   ffd59afd2bf6f01423bff241f1134b24
#
_cell.length_a   1.000
_cell.length_b   1.000
_cell.length_c   1.000
_cell.angle_alpha   90.00
_cell.angle_beta   90.00
_cell.angle_gamma   90.00
#
_symmetry.space_group_name_H-M   'P 1'
#
loop_
_entity.id
_entity.type
_entity.pdbx_description
1 polymer ?
#
loop_
_entity_poly.entity_id
_entity_poly.type
_entity_poly.pdbx_seq_one_letter_code
_entity_poly.pdbx_strand_id
1 'polypeptide(L)'
;SDVYKRQPLAVLKNAFNYAKENNKSVHFLGLVSDGGVHSHSSHLKYLIKTASDFGLKKLFVHAFTDGRDVDPKSGSKQISDLINYIKDYPAKLSSLCGRYYAMDRDKRWERTKKAYDLIVSGIGNKSTDVVKSIEQSYENGITDEFIEPIIIHNNDNLKSSLINNEDVVIFFNFRTDRGRQLTEVLSQYDLEEPSMSKMKLKFLTMTSYND
;
A
#
# COMPACT_ATOMS: atom_id res chain seq x y z
N SER A 1 1.82 16.99 19.54
CA SER A 1 3.19 16.72 19.16
C SER A 1 3.76 15.41 19.68
N ASP A 2 4.11 15.27 20.99
CA ASP A 2 4.71 14.01 21.48
C ASP A 2 3.70 12.88 21.62
N VAL A 3 2.45 13.19 21.93
CA VAL A 3 1.36 12.20 22.01
C VAL A 3 1.07 11.62 20.63
N TYR A 4 1.22 12.42 19.59
CA TYR A 4 1.05 12.00 18.19
C TYR A 4 2.10 10.97 17.76
N LYS A 5 3.29 11.02 18.33
CA LYS A 5 4.40 10.10 18.00
C LYS A 5 4.49 8.88 18.92
N ARG A 6 3.99 8.96 20.16
CA ARG A 6 4.21 7.91 21.18
C ARG A 6 3.33 6.68 21.01
N GLN A 7 2.04 6.84 20.76
CA GLN A 7 1.13 5.69 20.61
C GLN A 7 1.41 4.88 19.34
N PRO A 8 1.55 5.52 18.13
CA PRO A 8 1.94 4.75 16.96
C PRO A 8 3.28 4.05 17.12
N LEU A 9 4.23 4.68 17.76
CA LEU A 9 5.56 4.13 17.92
C LEU A 9 5.56 2.83 18.74
N ALA A 10 4.78 2.75 19.82
CA ALA A 10 4.67 1.53 20.62
C ALA A 10 4.03 0.39 19.81
N VAL A 11 2.95 0.68 19.10
CA VAL A 11 2.25 -0.29 18.24
C VAL A 11 3.15 -0.74 17.11
N LEU A 12 3.88 0.19 16.46
CA LEU A 12 4.84 -0.13 15.40
C LEU A 12 5.97 -1.01 15.91
N LYS A 13 6.54 -0.69 17.09
CA LYS A 13 7.60 -1.50 17.70
C LYS A 13 7.15 -2.93 17.94
N ASN A 14 5.95 -3.12 18.47
CA ASN A 14 5.41 -4.45 18.71
C ASN A 14 5.24 -5.23 17.39
N ALA A 15 4.71 -4.58 16.35
CA ALA A 15 4.53 -5.21 15.05
C ALA A 15 5.88 -5.55 14.38
N PHE A 16 6.86 -4.65 14.46
CA PHE A 16 8.18 -4.88 13.87
C PHE A 16 8.96 -5.96 14.63
N ASN A 17 8.88 -5.99 15.96
CA ASN A 17 9.45 -7.08 16.74
C ASN A 17 8.82 -8.42 16.38
N TYR A 18 7.50 -8.46 16.25
CA TYR A 18 6.79 -9.66 15.80
C TYR A 18 7.30 -10.14 14.43
N ALA A 19 7.39 -9.23 13.46
CA ALA A 19 7.85 -9.56 12.12
C ALA A 19 9.29 -10.10 12.14
N LYS A 20 10.15 -9.49 12.94
CA LYS A 20 11.54 -9.90 13.09
C LYS A 20 11.66 -11.29 13.73
N GLU A 21 10.97 -11.52 14.84
CA GLU A 21 11.00 -12.77 15.57
C GLU A 21 10.43 -13.94 14.78
N ASN A 22 9.41 -13.69 13.96
CA ASN A 22 8.69 -14.71 13.20
C ASN A 22 9.07 -14.74 11.72
N ASN A 23 10.05 -13.94 11.31
CA ASN A 23 10.52 -13.84 9.92
C ASN A 23 9.38 -13.54 8.92
N LYS A 24 8.53 -12.58 9.27
CA LYS A 24 7.39 -12.17 8.45
C LYS A 24 7.69 -10.91 7.66
N SER A 25 6.99 -10.75 6.54
CA SER A 25 7.07 -9.55 5.72
C SER A 25 6.23 -8.42 6.31
N VAL A 26 6.63 -7.19 6.04
CA VAL A 26 5.87 -5.99 6.37
C VAL A 26 5.44 -5.31 5.07
N HIS A 27 4.15 -5.07 4.94
CA HIS A 27 3.53 -4.45 3.79
C HIS A 27 2.97 -3.08 4.17
N PHE A 28 3.32 -2.08 3.39
CA PHE A 28 2.81 -0.70 3.55
C PHE A 28 1.81 -0.43 2.43
N LEU A 29 0.56 -0.21 2.79
CA LEU A 29 -0.52 0.07 1.86
C LEU A 29 -1.00 1.51 2.03
N GLY A 30 -1.16 2.22 0.95
CA GLY A 30 -1.75 3.54 1.02
C GLY A 30 -1.49 4.40 -0.20
N LEU A 31 -2.08 5.58 -0.14
CA LEU A 31 -2.02 6.59 -1.17
C LEU A 31 -0.64 7.27 -1.16
N VAL A 32 0.08 7.15 -2.26
CA VAL A 32 1.35 7.86 -2.45
C VAL A 32 1.04 9.19 -3.12
N SER A 33 0.93 10.25 -2.32
CA SER A 33 0.50 11.57 -2.77
C SER A 33 1.05 12.64 -1.85
N ASP A 34 1.32 13.81 -2.40
CA ASP A 34 1.74 15.00 -1.65
C ASP A 34 0.54 15.90 -1.27
N GLY A 35 -0.69 15.49 -1.59
CA GLY A 35 -1.90 16.27 -1.32
C GLY A 35 -2.21 16.46 0.16
N GLY A 36 -1.77 15.57 1.03
CA GLY A 36 -1.94 15.67 2.48
C GLY A 36 -3.37 15.41 2.99
N VAL A 37 -4.32 15.10 2.11
CA VAL A 37 -5.71 14.86 2.48
C VAL A 37 -5.91 13.49 3.12
N HIS A 38 -5.36 12.44 2.51
CA HIS A 38 -5.48 11.06 2.96
C HIS A 38 -4.15 10.50 3.48
N SER A 39 -3.03 10.94 2.90
CA SER A 39 -1.70 10.54 3.31
C SER A 39 -0.68 11.58 2.88
N HIS A 40 0.56 11.42 3.35
CA HIS A 40 1.70 12.22 2.92
C HIS A 40 2.91 11.31 2.72
N SER A 41 3.67 11.54 1.66
CA SER A 41 4.84 10.70 1.32
C SER A 41 5.89 10.65 2.42
N SER A 42 6.06 11.74 3.18
CA SER A 42 7.00 11.78 4.31
C SER A 42 6.64 10.77 5.41
N HIS A 43 5.35 10.46 5.57
CA HIS A 43 4.88 9.49 6.56
C HIS A 43 5.31 8.06 6.17
N LEU A 44 5.12 7.70 4.90
CA LEU A 44 5.60 6.42 4.37
C LEU A 44 7.11 6.29 4.51
N LYS A 45 7.85 7.33 4.18
CA LYS A 45 9.31 7.35 4.31
C LYS A 45 9.75 7.12 5.75
N TYR A 46 9.08 7.74 6.72
CA TYR A 46 9.33 7.52 8.13
C TYR A 46 9.09 6.07 8.54
N LEU A 47 8.00 5.46 8.09
CA LEU A 47 7.68 4.06 8.39
C LEU A 47 8.73 3.10 7.84
N ILE A 48 9.17 3.30 6.61
CA ILE A 48 10.19 2.48 5.96
C ILE A 48 11.52 2.59 6.72
N LYS A 49 11.93 3.81 7.04
CA LYS A 49 13.17 4.06 7.80
C LYS A 49 13.10 3.39 9.16
N THR A 50 11.99 3.53 9.89
CA THR A 50 11.81 2.93 11.21
C THR A 50 11.88 1.40 11.12
N ALA A 51 11.20 0.78 10.18
CA ALA A 51 11.25 -0.66 9.96
C ALA A 51 12.67 -1.15 9.63
N SER A 52 13.37 -0.40 8.78
CA SER A 52 14.75 -0.69 8.43
C SER A 52 15.68 -0.61 9.65
N ASP A 53 15.50 0.39 10.50
CA ASP A 53 16.29 0.56 11.74
C ASP A 53 16.07 -0.61 12.72
N PHE A 54 14.91 -1.27 12.65
CA PHE A 54 14.64 -2.51 13.40
C PHE A 54 15.36 -3.74 12.84
N GLY A 55 16.01 -3.60 11.70
CA GLY A 55 16.70 -4.71 11.03
C GLY A 55 15.80 -5.55 10.13
N LEU A 56 14.60 -5.08 9.84
CA LEU A 56 13.68 -5.77 8.92
C LEU A 56 14.18 -5.62 7.48
N LYS A 57 14.14 -6.72 6.72
CA LYS A 57 14.65 -6.78 5.34
C LYS A 57 13.58 -7.12 4.30
N LYS A 58 12.39 -7.51 4.75
CA LYS A 58 11.27 -7.89 3.87
C LYS A 58 10.18 -6.81 3.97
N LEU A 59 10.43 -5.68 3.32
CA LEU A 59 9.55 -4.51 3.32
C LEU A 59 8.99 -4.29 1.92
N PHE A 60 7.68 -4.21 1.80
CA PHE A 60 7.00 -4.09 0.51
C PHE A 60 5.99 -2.95 0.54
N VAL A 61 6.00 -2.12 -0.51
CA VAL A 61 5.05 -1.02 -0.67
C VAL A 61 4.05 -1.39 -1.75
N HIS A 62 2.77 -1.25 -1.42
CA HIS A 62 1.66 -1.36 -2.34
C HIS A 62 1.03 0.03 -2.46
N ALA A 63 1.34 0.71 -3.55
CA ALA A 63 1.01 2.11 -3.73
C ALA A 63 -0.33 2.30 -4.41
N PHE A 64 -1.10 3.30 -3.94
CA PHE A 64 -2.29 3.77 -4.62
C PHE A 64 -2.01 5.17 -5.16
N THR A 65 -2.35 5.42 -6.42
CA THR A 65 -2.16 6.73 -7.05
C THR A 65 -3.40 7.61 -6.90
N ASP A 66 -3.19 8.90 -6.72
CA ASP A 66 -4.22 9.86 -6.36
C ASP A 66 -4.96 10.44 -7.57
N GLY A 67 -4.43 11.49 -8.16
CA GLY A 67 -5.02 12.16 -9.31
C GLY A 67 -6.35 12.86 -9.04
N ARG A 68 -6.85 12.83 -7.80
CA ARG A 68 -8.10 13.46 -7.39
C ARG A 68 -7.89 14.69 -6.51
N ASP A 69 -7.02 14.56 -5.51
CA ASP A 69 -6.68 15.64 -4.57
C ASP A 69 -5.41 16.39 -5.00
N VAL A 70 -4.78 15.94 -6.05
CA VAL A 70 -3.60 16.52 -6.69
C VAL A 70 -3.75 16.42 -8.20
N ASP A 71 -2.78 16.99 -8.96
CA ASP A 71 -2.79 16.93 -10.41
C ASP A 71 -2.94 15.48 -10.92
N PRO A 72 -3.83 15.23 -11.90
CA PRO A 72 -4.14 13.89 -12.41
C PRO A 72 -2.96 13.12 -13.00
N LYS A 73 -1.86 13.78 -13.32
CA LYS A 73 -0.64 13.18 -13.88
C LYS A 73 0.60 13.39 -13.01
N SER A 74 0.40 13.71 -11.73
CA SER A 74 1.51 13.89 -10.77
C SER A 74 2.10 12.56 -10.27
N GLY A 75 1.38 11.46 -10.46
CA GLY A 75 1.74 10.14 -9.93
C GLY A 75 3.07 9.62 -10.43
N SER A 76 3.43 9.84 -11.70
CA SER A 76 4.68 9.33 -12.24
C SER A 76 5.89 9.93 -11.52
N LYS A 77 5.85 11.23 -11.21
CA LYS A 77 6.91 11.90 -10.43
C LYS A 77 6.93 11.43 -8.99
N GLN A 78 5.77 11.33 -8.35
CA GLN A 78 5.67 10.88 -6.96
C GLN A 78 6.19 9.46 -6.78
N ILE A 79 5.87 8.57 -7.69
CA ILE A 79 6.36 7.18 -7.68
C ILE A 79 7.85 7.12 -7.99
N SER A 80 8.33 7.91 -8.94
CA SER A 80 9.76 8.02 -9.23
C SER A 80 10.55 8.49 -8.01
N ASP A 81 10.06 9.50 -7.30
CA ASP A 81 10.68 10.01 -6.06
C ASP A 81 10.67 8.93 -4.97
N LEU A 82 9.58 8.17 -4.83
CA LEU A 82 9.50 7.07 -3.88
C LEU A 82 10.53 5.98 -4.19
N ILE A 83 10.61 5.54 -5.43
CA ILE A 83 11.57 4.52 -5.87
C ILE A 83 13.00 4.98 -5.57
N ASN A 84 13.31 6.24 -5.88
CA ASN A 84 14.62 6.80 -5.61
C ASN A 84 14.94 6.84 -4.11
N TYR A 85 13.94 7.11 -3.26
CA TYR A 85 14.11 7.09 -1.80
C TYR A 85 14.35 5.67 -1.28
N ILE A 86 13.51 4.70 -1.67
CA ILE A 86 13.56 3.35 -1.10
C ILE A 86 14.73 2.51 -1.59
N LYS A 87 15.43 2.93 -2.66
CA LYS A 87 16.60 2.17 -3.16
C LYS A 87 17.70 2.02 -2.13
N ASP A 88 17.78 2.92 -1.14
CA ASP A 88 18.77 2.89 -0.07
C ASP A 88 18.31 2.05 1.14
N TYR A 89 17.12 1.45 1.06
CA TYR A 89 16.51 0.64 2.12
C TYR A 89 16.18 -0.77 1.60
N PRO A 90 16.03 -1.74 2.48
CA PRO A 90 15.59 -3.10 2.09
C PRO A 90 14.08 -3.13 1.80
N ALA A 91 13.60 -2.17 1.04
CA ALA A 91 12.19 -2.00 0.69
C ALA A 91 12.01 -2.01 -0.82
N LYS A 92 10.91 -2.59 -1.28
CA LYS A 92 10.58 -2.68 -2.71
C LYS A 92 9.15 -2.21 -2.96
N LEU A 93 8.94 -1.51 -4.07
CA LEU A 93 7.61 -1.26 -4.59
C LEU A 93 7.11 -2.55 -5.24
N SER A 94 6.02 -3.10 -4.75
CA SER A 94 5.51 -4.41 -5.17
C SER A 94 4.32 -4.31 -6.11
N SER A 95 3.45 -3.33 -5.90
CA SER A 95 2.25 -3.16 -6.70
C SER A 95 1.79 -1.72 -6.72
N LEU A 96 0.97 -1.40 -7.71
CA LEU A 96 0.40 -0.07 -7.85
C LEU A 96 -0.96 -0.16 -8.53
N CYS A 97 -1.93 0.59 -8.04
CA CYS A 97 -3.19 0.84 -8.74
C CYS A 97 -3.75 2.22 -8.37
N GLY A 98 -4.65 2.72 -9.20
CA GLY A 98 -5.35 3.97 -8.90
C GLY A 98 -6.29 3.83 -7.70
N ARG A 99 -6.50 4.93 -6.99
CA ARG A 99 -7.40 4.98 -5.83
C ARG A 99 -8.84 4.59 -6.16
N TYR A 100 -9.24 4.70 -7.42
CA TYR A 100 -10.54 4.25 -7.89
C TYR A 100 -10.85 2.81 -7.49
N TYR A 101 -9.83 1.95 -7.48
CA TYR A 101 -9.96 0.54 -7.09
C TYR A 101 -9.76 0.33 -5.59
N ALA A 102 -8.68 0.87 -5.05
CA ALA A 102 -8.26 0.59 -3.67
C ALA A 102 -9.02 1.39 -2.62
N MET A 103 -9.59 2.52 -3.00
CA MET A 103 -10.19 3.47 -2.07
C MET A 103 -11.68 3.70 -2.33
N ASP A 104 -12.37 2.72 -2.87
CA ASP A 104 -13.83 2.76 -2.98
C ASP A 104 -14.46 2.68 -1.59
N ARG A 105 -15.52 3.46 -1.35
CA ARG A 105 -16.28 3.48 -0.10
C ARG A 105 -17.77 3.26 -0.28
N ASP A 106 -18.21 2.97 -1.52
CA ASP A 106 -19.60 2.89 -1.89
C ASP A 106 -20.04 1.45 -2.22
N LYS A 107 -19.33 0.48 -1.66
CA LYS A 107 -19.60 -0.95 -1.82
C LYS A 107 -19.57 -1.43 -3.27
N ARG A 108 -18.73 -0.82 -4.09
CA ARG A 108 -18.44 -1.30 -5.44
C ARG A 108 -17.37 -2.38 -5.34
N TRP A 109 -17.78 -3.55 -4.89
CA TRP A 109 -16.90 -4.63 -4.51
C TRP A 109 -16.03 -5.15 -5.65
N GLU A 110 -16.47 -5.03 -6.90
CA GLU A 110 -15.67 -5.39 -8.08
C GLU A 110 -14.41 -4.53 -8.18
N ARG A 111 -14.49 -3.26 -7.79
CA ARG A 111 -13.33 -2.36 -7.75
C ARG A 111 -12.38 -2.78 -6.64
N THR A 112 -12.91 -2.97 -5.44
CA THR A 112 -12.13 -3.43 -4.28
C THR A 112 -11.45 -4.76 -4.56
N LYS A 113 -12.14 -5.68 -5.24
CA LYS A 113 -11.58 -6.98 -5.62
C LYS A 113 -10.35 -6.84 -6.51
N LYS A 114 -10.31 -5.91 -7.43
CA LYS A 114 -9.13 -5.69 -8.28
C LYS A 114 -7.91 -5.30 -7.45
N ALA A 115 -8.06 -4.43 -6.46
CA ALA A 115 -6.98 -4.09 -5.55
C ALA A 115 -6.61 -5.28 -4.64
N TYR A 116 -7.59 -5.97 -4.11
CA TYR A 116 -7.40 -7.17 -3.28
C TYR A 116 -6.61 -8.25 -4.05
N ASP A 117 -7.06 -8.60 -5.25
CA ASP A 117 -6.41 -9.63 -6.06
C ASP A 117 -4.98 -9.24 -6.45
N LEU A 118 -4.73 -7.94 -6.64
CA LEU A 118 -3.39 -7.44 -6.91
C LEU A 118 -2.44 -7.71 -5.74
N ILE A 119 -2.83 -7.31 -4.54
CA ILE A 119 -1.92 -7.34 -3.37
C ILE A 119 -1.82 -8.73 -2.72
N VAL A 120 -2.83 -9.56 -2.88
CA VAL A 120 -2.86 -10.92 -2.31
C VAL A 120 -2.41 -11.97 -3.31
N SER A 121 -2.80 -11.84 -4.57
CA SER A 121 -2.57 -12.88 -5.60
C SER A 121 -1.68 -12.43 -6.76
N GLY A 122 -1.28 -11.16 -6.81
CA GLY A 122 -0.42 -10.64 -7.87
C GLY A 122 -1.11 -10.53 -9.22
N ILE A 123 -2.43 -10.39 -9.23
CA ILE A 123 -3.22 -10.28 -10.46
C ILE A 123 -3.22 -8.81 -10.92
N GLY A 124 -2.53 -8.55 -12.01
CA GLY A 124 -2.42 -7.22 -12.60
C GLY A 124 -1.53 -7.25 -13.84
N ASN A 125 -1.40 -6.11 -14.48
CA ASN A 125 -0.47 -5.94 -15.60
C ASN A 125 0.96 -6.03 -15.08
N LYS A 126 1.76 -6.91 -15.65
CA LYS A 126 3.16 -7.08 -15.24
C LYS A 126 4.01 -5.92 -15.75
N SER A 127 4.85 -5.38 -14.89
CA SER A 127 5.74 -4.27 -15.23
C SER A 127 7.11 -4.48 -14.60
N THR A 128 8.16 -4.21 -15.39
CA THR A 128 9.55 -4.13 -14.91
C THR A 128 9.99 -2.68 -14.70
N ASP A 129 9.24 -1.72 -15.25
CA ASP A 129 9.47 -0.28 -15.13
C ASP A 129 8.12 0.40 -14.88
N VAL A 130 7.80 0.61 -13.62
CA VAL A 130 6.48 1.11 -13.22
C VAL A 130 6.24 2.55 -13.68
N VAL A 131 7.26 3.40 -13.68
CA VAL A 131 7.13 4.79 -14.14
C VAL A 131 6.75 4.82 -15.62
N LYS A 132 7.40 3.99 -16.42
CA LYS A 132 7.05 3.84 -17.84
C LYS A 132 5.62 3.32 -18.02
N SER A 133 5.20 2.38 -17.20
CA SER A 133 3.82 1.86 -17.23
C SER A 133 2.80 2.94 -16.88
N ILE A 134 3.09 3.81 -15.92
CA ILE A 134 2.25 4.96 -15.59
C ILE A 134 2.14 5.91 -16.78
N GLU A 135 3.26 6.24 -17.41
CA GLU A 135 3.28 7.13 -18.58
C GLU A 135 2.52 6.53 -19.76
N GLN A 136 2.61 5.23 -19.97
CA GLN A 136 1.79 4.54 -20.98
C GLN A 136 0.29 4.62 -20.67
N SER A 137 -0.10 4.55 -19.40
CA SER A 137 -1.50 4.78 -19.02
C SER A 137 -1.94 6.18 -19.40
N TYR A 138 -1.10 7.19 -19.19
CA TYR A 138 -1.42 8.57 -19.59
C TYR A 138 -1.61 8.71 -21.10
N GLU A 139 -0.75 8.07 -21.89
CA GLU A 139 -0.88 8.05 -23.34
C GLU A 139 -2.20 7.42 -23.80
N ASN A 140 -2.72 6.45 -23.05
CA ASN A 140 -4.00 5.79 -23.30
C ASN A 140 -5.18 6.56 -22.69
N GLY A 141 -4.98 7.77 -22.18
CA GLY A 141 -6.03 8.59 -21.59
C GLY A 141 -6.43 8.19 -20.18
N ILE A 142 -5.65 7.34 -19.51
CA ILE A 142 -5.93 6.87 -18.15
C ILE A 142 -5.00 7.61 -17.20
N THR A 143 -5.59 8.47 -16.37
CA THR A 143 -4.86 9.27 -15.37
C THR A 143 -4.73 8.54 -14.04
N ASP A 144 -4.02 9.13 -13.10
CA ASP A 144 -3.60 8.51 -11.84
C ASP A 144 -4.73 7.83 -11.07
N GLU A 145 -5.89 8.49 -10.95
CA GLU A 145 -7.03 7.95 -10.19
C GLU A 145 -7.47 6.57 -10.69
N PHE A 146 -7.34 6.35 -12.00
CA PHE A 146 -7.91 5.19 -12.72
C PHE A 146 -6.87 4.19 -13.20
N ILE A 147 -5.61 4.31 -12.80
CA ILE A 147 -4.58 3.36 -13.25
C ILE A 147 -4.96 1.95 -12.83
N GLU A 148 -5.07 1.07 -13.83
CA GLU A 148 -5.39 -0.33 -13.61
C GLU A 148 -4.28 -1.04 -12.83
N PRO A 149 -4.61 -2.11 -12.09
CA PRO A 149 -3.63 -2.82 -11.28
C PRO A 149 -2.36 -3.21 -12.03
N ILE A 150 -1.22 -2.85 -11.46
CA ILE A 150 0.12 -3.17 -11.95
C ILE A 150 0.86 -3.96 -10.89
N ILE A 151 1.34 -5.14 -11.25
CA ILE A 151 2.26 -5.91 -10.41
C ILE A 151 3.69 -5.71 -10.91
N ILE A 152 4.57 -5.26 -10.01
CA ILE A 152 5.96 -5.03 -10.35
C ILE A 152 6.68 -6.38 -10.36
N HIS A 153 7.19 -6.75 -11.51
CA HIS A 153 7.84 -8.03 -11.75
C HIS A 153 9.33 -7.81 -11.98
N ASN A 154 10.08 -7.92 -10.91
CA ASN A 154 11.53 -8.05 -10.99
C ASN A 154 11.88 -9.54 -10.99
N ASN A 155 13.13 -9.88 -11.30
CA ASN A 155 13.60 -11.28 -11.33
C ASN A 155 13.55 -11.98 -9.96
N ASP A 156 12.95 -11.36 -8.98
CA ASP A 156 12.75 -11.89 -7.63
C ASP A 156 11.51 -12.78 -7.56
N ASN A 157 11.42 -13.55 -6.50
CA ASN A 157 10.25 -14.36 -6.23
C ASN A 157 9.03 -13.48 -5.96
N LEU A 158 8.11 -13.41 -6.93
CA LEU A 158 6.88 -12.64 -6.84
C LEU A 158 6.08 -12.96 -5.57
N LYS A 159 6.01 -14.24 -5.20
CA LYS A 159 5.24 -14.70 -4.04
C LYS A 159 5.68 -14.03 -2.74
N SER A 160 6.95 -13.70 -2.59
CA SER A 160 7.46 -13.02 -1.39
C SER A 160 6.98 -11.58 -1.25
N SER A 161 6.62 -10.92 -2.36
CA SER A 161 6.12 -9.53 -2.35
C SER A 161 4.61 -9.43 -2.16
N LEU A 162 3.89 -10.54 -2.19
CA LEU A 162 2.45 -10.59 -1.95
C LEU A 162 2.15 -10.69 -0.46
N ILE A 163 0.96 -10.27 -0.07
CA ILE A 163 0.51 -10.42 1.32
C ILE A 163 0.20 -11.89 1.58
N ASN A 164 0.84 -12.45 2.59
CA ASN A 164 0.62 -13.82 3.05
C ASN A 164 0.06 -13.81 4.47
N ASN A 165 -0.57 -14.91 4.86
CA ASN A 165 -1.06 -15.06 6.23
C ASN A 165 0.05 -14.81 7.25
N GLU A 166 -0.31 -14.15 8.34
CA GLU A 166 0.54 -13.78 9.46
C GLU A 166 1.55 -12.66 9.17
N ASP A 167 1.53 -12.09 7.96
CA ASP A 167 2.31 -10.89 7.66
C ASP A 167 1.80 -9.67 8.43
N VAL A 168 2.65 -8.66 8.55
CA VAL A 168 2.29 -7.34 9.05
C VAL A 168 1.83 -6.48 7.89
N VAL A 169 0.69 -5.84 8.03
CA VAL A 169 0.16 -4.90 7.06
C VAL A 169 -0.11 -3.56 7.75
N ILE A 170 0.47 -2.50 7.23
CA ILE A 170 0.30 -1.15 7.73
C ILE A 170 -0.37 -0.30 6.67
N PHE A 171 -1.58 0.14 6.95
CA PHE A 171 -2.32 1.06 6.10
C PHE A 171 -2.02 2.49 6.58
N PHE A 172 -1.31 3.26 5.77
CA PHE A 172 -0.75 4.54 6.23
C PHE A 172 -1.57 5.78 5.87
N ASN A 173 -2.74 5.62 5.28
CA ASN A 173 -3.65 6.75 5.07
C ASN A 173 -4.11 7.33 6.40
N PHE A 174 -4.21 8.68 6.49
CA PHE A 174 -4.69 9.35 7.70
C PHE A 174 -6.19 9.19 7.91
N ARG A 175 -6.95 9.06 6.84
CA ARG A 175 -8.41 8.90 6.86
C ARG A 175 -8.78 7.49 6.48
N THR A 176 -9.56 6.83 7.34
CA THR A 176 -9.94 5.42 7.18
C THR A 176 -11.14 5.21 6.25
N ASP A 177 -11.98 6.24 6.05
CA ASP A 177 -13.21 6.11 5.26
C ASP A 177 -12.95 5.60 3.83
N ARG A 178 -11.84 6.00 3.22
CA ARG A 178 -11.48 5.61 1.86
C ARG A 178 -10.78 4.26 1.73
N GLY A 179 -10.14 3.78 2.78
CA GLY A 179 -9.47 2.47 2.77
C GLY A 179 -10.24 1.39 3.49
N ARG A 180 -11.42 1.72 4.03
CA ARG A 180 -12.17 0.87 4.93
C ARG A 180 -12.61 -0.45 4.28
N GLN A 181 -13.14 -0.43 3.06
CA GLN A 181 -13.61 -1.63 2.37
C GLN A 181 -12.48 -2.62 2.11
N LEU A 182 -11.34 -2.13 1.60
CA LEU A 182 -10.19 -2.99 1.36
C LEU A 182 -9.67 -3.59 2.67
N THR A 183 -9.59 -2.79 3.73
CA THR A 183 -9.20 -3.26 5.07
C THR A 183 -10.13 -4.35 5.58
N GLU A 184 -11.43 -4.17 5.43
CA GLU A 184 -12.45 -5.10 5.90
C GLU A 184 -12.34 -6.46 5.20
N VAL A 185 -12.20 -6.49 3.87
CA VAL A 185 -12.10 -7.76 3.13
C VAL A 185 -10.73 -8.43 3.27
N LEU A 186 -9.69 -7.67 3.62
CA LEU A 186 -8.38 -8.26 3.92
C LEU A 186 -8.35 -8.94 5.28
N SER A 187 -9.01 -8.37 6.29
CA SER A 187 -8.75 -8.76 7.68
C SER A 187 -9.98 -9.04 8.54
N GLN A 188 -11.19 -8.66 8.11
CA GLN A 188 -12.37 -8.72 8.99
C GLN A 188 -13.44 -9.71 8.55
N TYR A 189 -13.79 -9.79 7.27
CA TYR A 189 -14.81 -10.70 6.81
C TYR A 189 -14.60 -11.21 5.39
N ASP A 190 -15.23 -12.35 5.10
CA ASP A 190 -15.26 -12.93 3.77
C ASP A 190 -16.39 -12.32 2.94
N LEU A 191 -16.19 -12.27 1.62
CA LEU A 191 -17.21 -11.88 0.66
C LEU A 191 -17.31 -12.98 -0.40
N GLU A 192 -18.52 -13.52 -0.64
CA GLU A 192 -18.71 -14.60 -1.63
C GLU A 192 -18.74 -14.06 -3.05
N GLU A 193 -19.38 -12.91 -3.27
CA GLU A 193 -19.54 -12.29 -4.58
C GLU A 193 -19.22 -10.79 -4.55
N PRO A 194 -18.17 -10.35 -5.21
CA PRO A 194 -17.06 -11.14 -5.77
C PRO A 194 -16.20 -11.77 -4.66
N SER A 195 -15.65 -12.95 -4.92
CA SER A 195 -14.96 -13.74 -3.90
C SER A 195 -13.71 -13.05 -3.36
N MET A 196 -13.70 -12.73 -2.07
CA MET A 196 -12.56 -12.25 -1.30
C MET A 196 -12.59 -12.90 0.07
N SER A 197 -11.45 -13.39 0.52
CA SER A 197 -11.34 -14.07 1.81
C SER A 197 -10.47 -13.26 2.77
N LYS A 198 -10.93 -13.12 4.01
CA LYS A 198 -10.12 -12.46 5.04
C LYS A 198 -8.87 -13.29 5.32
N MET A 199 -7.80 -12.59 5.62
CA MET A 199 -6.51 -13.17 5.93
C MET A 199 -6.20 -12.98 7.41
N LYS A 200 -5.40 -13.87 7.96
CA LYS A 200 -4.88 -13.71 9.32
C LYS A 200 -3.65 -12.80 9.25
N LEU A 201 -3.81 -11.53 9.63
CA LEU A 201 -2.79 -10.51 9.51
C LEU A 201 -2.58 -9.78 10.84
N LYS A 202 -1.36 -9.25 11.04
CA LYS A 202 -1.11 -8.19 12.01
C LYS A 202 -1.38 -6.87 11.29
N PHE A 203 -2.62 -6.40 11.39
CA PHE A 203 -3.09 -5.23 10.65
C PHE A 203 -3.07 -3.98 11.52
N LEU A 204 -2.44 -2.92 11.00
CA LEU A 204 -2.30 -1.63 11.66
C LEU A 204 -2.82 -0.51 10.76
N THR A 205 -3.52 0.44 11.36
CA THR A 205 -3.92 1.68 10.70
C THR A 205 -3.31 2.87 11.44
N MET A 206 -3.01 3.93 10.70
CA MET A 206 -2.31 5.11 11.26
C MET A 206 -3.27 6.26 11.59
N THR A 207 -4.55 5.98 11.80
CA THR A 207 -5.60 6.98 11.78
C THR A 207 -6.32 7.22 13.10
N SER A 208 -6.01 6.52 14.15
CA SER A 208 -6.83 6.46 15.36
C SER A 208 -6.69 7.66 16.31
N TYR A 209 -6.41 8.87 15.77
CA TYR A 209 -6.13 10.02 16.64
C TYR A 209 -7.29 10.97 16.86
N ASN A 210 -8.40 10.80 16.15
CA ASN A 210 -9.50 11.75 16.16
C ASN A 210 -10.85 11.13 16.51
N ASP A 211 -10.86 10.02 17.17
CA ASP A 211 -12.09 9.44 17.72
C ASP A 211 -12.27 9.80 19.17
#